data_7159fe97caa1ac9d44cc1d083726afe1
#
_entry.id   7159fe97caa1ac9d44cc1d083726afe1
#
_cell.length_a   1.000
_cell.length_b   1.000
_cell.length_c   1.000
_cell.angle_alpha   90.00
_cell.angle_beta   90.00
_cell.angle_gamma   90.00
#
_symmetry.space_group_name_H-M   'P 1'
#
loop_
_entity.id
_entity.type
_entity.pdbx_description
1 polymer ?
#
loop_
_entity_poly.entity_id
_entity_poly.type
_entity_poly.pdbx_seq_one_letter_code
_entity_poly.pdbx_strand_id
1 'polypeptide(L)'
;GIEALKAVWHRGAVDADGKTGDGAGIHVEIPKDFFIEKVEVTGHTYDNSEICVGMIFLPRNDYAAQENCKTIVESELTKNDFSIYGWRQVPVNPKVLGEKAFQTMPEIIQVLFKSNNPELLNKDLERKIYETRRIIENKAFQISLNNFYICSLSSKSIIYKGMFLAEAISEFFLDLKDERFVSRYAIFHQRFSTNTAPSWNLAQPFRAIAHNGEINTYRGNKNWMKVHEQEMNSPLFDNIENLKPVIQQGASDSAALDNVFELLNISGQPAPLAKLMLIPDAWSKKNKTLSKDHQQLFNFLNSTMEPWDGPAAIAGTDNEWVIAANDRNGLRPLRYAITKDNLLFAGSETG
;
A
#
# COMPACT_ATOMS: atom_id res chain seq x y z
N GLY A 1 -7.13 -15.15 -3.36
CA GLY A 1 -6.24 -14.04 -3.73
C GLY A 1 -5.06 -14.52 -4.57
N ILE A 2 -4.27 -15.44 -4.05
CA ILE A 2 -3.05 -15.94 -4.75
C ILE A 2 -3.39 -16.57 -6.09
N GLU A 3 -4.38 -17.46 -6.16
CA GLU A 3 -4.79 -18.08 -7.43
C GLU A 3 -5.38 -17.04 -8.43
N ALA A 4 -6.09 -16.03 -7.93
CA ALA A 4 -6.57 -14.94 -8.78
C ALA A 4 -5.42 -14.08 -9.31
N LEU A 5 -4.38 -13.82 -8.49
CA LEU A 5 -3.17 -13.15 -8.94
C LEU A 5 -2.44 -13.96 -10.02
N LYS A 6 -2.27 -15.27 -9.81
CA LYS A 6 -1.66 -16.17 -10.80
C LYS A 6 -2.44 -16.20 -12.12
N ALA A 7 -3.77 -16.11 -12.07
CA ALA A 7 -4.62 -16.12 -13.27
C ALA A 7 -4.39 -14.90 -14.20
N VAL A 8 -3.80 -13.82 -13.70
CA VAL A 8 -3.47 -12.62 -14.51
C VAL A 8 -1.99 -12.53 -14.90
N TRP A 9 -1.25 -13.64 -14.81
CA TRP A 9 0.20 -13.71 -15.12
C TRP A 9 0.58 -13.13 -16.48
N HIS A 10 -0.29 -13.30 -17.49
CA HIS A 10 -0.10 -12.80 -18.86
C HIS A 10 0.00 -11.26 -18.96
N ARG A 11 -0.31 -10.55 -17.88
CA ARG A 11 -0.17 -9.09 -17.77
C ARG A 11 1.18 -8.65 -17.21
N GLY A 12 2.02 -9.59 -16.80
CA GLY A 12 3.37 -9.31 -16.30
C GLY A 12 4.37 -9.19 -17.45
N ALA A 13 5.31 -8.24 -17.35
CA ALA A 13 6.51 -8.27 -18.16
C ALA A 13 7.50 -9.27 -17.58
N VAL A 14 8.20 -9.96 -18.45
CA VAL A 14 9.24 -10.93 -18.10
C VAL A 14 10.55 -10.43 -18.73
N ASP A 15 11.59 -10.29 -17.90
CA ASP A 15 12.93 -9.93 -18.36
C ASP A 15 13.55 -11.09 -19.18
N ALA A 16 14.66 -10.83 -19.85
CA ALA A 16 15.37 -11.79 -20.68
C ALA A 16 15.81 -13.07 -19.94
N ASP A 17 15.92 -13.05 -18.62
CA ASP A 17 16.24 -14.20 -17.78
C ASP A 17 15.05 -15.18 -17.58
N GLY A 18 13.86 -14.83 -18.08
CA GLY A 18 12.66 -15.65 -18.01
C GLY A 18 12.02 -15.77 -16.62
N LYS A 19 12.54 -15.08 -15.59
CA LYS A 19 12.11 -15.17 -14.19
C LYS A 19 11.91 -13.83 -13.50
N THR A 20 12.73 -12.83 -13.85
CA THR A 20 12.54 -11.47 -13.31
C THR A 20 11.28 -10.86 -13.88
N GLY A 21 10.35 -10.46 -13.02
CA GLY A 21 9.16 -9.70 -13.37
C GLY A 21 9.30 -8.23 -12.98
N ASP A 22 8.47 -7.37 -13.59
CA ASP A 22 8.39 -5.94 -13.21
C ASP A 22 7.81 -5.74 -11.80
N GLY A 23 7.21 -6.77 -11.25
CA GLY A 23 6.71 -6.83 -9.88
C GLY A 23 5.33 -7.47 -9.76
N ALA A 24 5.15 -8.18 -8.67
CA ALA A 24 3.85 -8.70 -8.24
C ALA A 24 3.70 -8.56 -6.74
N GLY A 25 2.46 -8.56 -6.26
CA GLY A 25 2.20 -8.48 -4.84
C GLY A 25 0.74 -8.66 -4.48
N ILE A 26 0.54 -8.80 -3.17
CA ILE A 26 -0.77 -8.99 -2.55
C ILE A 26 -0.85 -8.16 -1.26
N HIS A 27 -1.98 -7.51 -1.06
CA HIS A 27 -2.35 -6.77 0.14
C HIS A 27 -3.54 -7.48 0.78
N VAL A 28 -3.37 -7.90 2.02
CA VAL A 28 -4.33 -8.71 2.77
C VAL A 28 -4.44 -8.21 4.21
N GLU A 29 -5.46 -8.68 4.93
CA GLU A 29 -5.53 -8.46 6.39
C GLU A 29 -4.39 -9.17 7.11
N ILE A 30 -4.00 -8.64 8.27
CA ILE A 30 -3.07 -9.31 9.18
C ILE A 30 -3.75 -10.55 9.75
N PRO A 31 -3.28 -11.77 9.44
CA PRO A 31 -3.83 -13.00 10.01
C PRO A 31 -3.39 -13.12 11.47
N LYS A 32 -4.31 -12.79 12.38
CA LYS A 32 -4.04 -12.63 13.81
C LYS A 32 -3.41 -13.87 14.43
N ASP A 33 -4.01 -15.04 14.20
CA ASP A 33 -3.52 -16.31 14.78
C ASP A 33 -2.10 -16.67 14.31
N PHE A 34 -1.77 -16.32 13.07
CA PHE A 34 -0.42 -16.49 12.55
C PHE A 34 0.57 -15.58 13.30
N PHE A 35 0.23 -14.30 13.49
CA PHE A 35 1.14 -13.35 14.10
C PHE A 35 1.23 -13.46 15.64
N ILE A 36 0.24 -14.02 16.33
CA ILE A 36 0.34 -14.36 17.76
C ILE A 36 1.53 -15.30 17.97
N GLU A 37 1.63 -16.40 17.20
CA GLU A 37 2.78 -17.30 17.28
C GLU A 37 4.11 -16.57 17.02
N LYS A 38 4.11 -15.62 16.02
CA LYS A 38 5.35 -14.90 15.70
C LYS A 38 5.78 -13.94 16.83
N VAL A 39 4.84 -13.38 17.58
CA VAL A 39 5.12 -12.63 18.81
C VAL A 39 5.76 -13.55 19.85
N GLU A 40 5.19 -14.73 20.08
CA GLU A 40 5.73 -15.69 21.06
C GLU A 40 7.16 -16.16 20.70
N VAL A 41 7.45 -16.36 19.42
CA VAL A 41 8.79 -16.70 18.93
C VAL A 41 9.82 -15.61 19.23
N THR A 42 9.42 -14.34 19.38
CA THR A 42 10.34 -13.27 19.83
C THR A 42 10.65 -13.30 21.34
N GLY A 43 10.10 -14.25 22.07
CA GLY A 43 10.27 -14.39 23.53
C GLY A 43 9.29 -13.54 24.36
N HIS A 44 8.28 -12.95 23.75
CA HIS A 44 7.23 -12.20 24.43
C HIS A 44 5.95 -13.04 24.55
N THR A 45 5.24 -12.85 25.66
CA THR A 45 3.89 -13.40 25.83
C THR A 45 2.88 -12.46 25.17
N TYR A 46 2.00 -13.00 24.35
CA TYR A 46 0.89 -12.23 23.78
C TYR A 46 -0.13 -11.88 24.86
N ASP A 47 -0.45 -10.60 25.01
CA ASP A 47 -1.29 -10.04 26.08
C ASP A 47 -2.69 -9.60 25.62
N ASN A 48 -3.16 -10.11 24.48
CA ASN A 48 -4.42 -9.74 23.83
C ASN A 48 -4.50 -8.29 23.29
N SER A 49 -3.39 -7.56 23.24
CA SER A 49 -3.32 -6.27 22.56
C SER A 49 -3.48 -6.43 21.04
N GLU A 50 -3.87 -5.36 20.35
CA GLU A 50 -3.86 -5.35 18.88
C GLU A 50 -2.43 -5.47 18.39
N ILE A 51 -2.15 -6.52 17.59
CA ILE A 51 -0.84 -6.74 16.99
C ILE A 51 -0.69 -5.82 15.77
N CYS A 52 0.35 -4.99 15.79
CA CYS A 52 0.74 -4.17 14.67
C CYS A 52 1.95 -4.80 13.96
N VAL A 53 1.96 -4.76 12.64
CA VAL A 53 3.02 -5.37 11.83
C VAL A 53 3.56 -4.37 10.83
N GLY A 54 4.88 -4.19 10.83
CA GLY A 54 5.59 -3.48 9.76
C GLY A 54 6.26 -4.47 8.81
N MET A 55 6.01 -4.36 7.50
CA MET A 55 6.78 -5.03 6.46
C MET A 55 7.77 -4.05 5.87
N ILE A 56 9.07 -4.32 6.00
CA ILE A 56 10.13 -3.36 5.72
C ILE A 56 11.20 -3.97 4.82
N PHE A 57 11.60 -3.21 3.81
CA PHE A 57 12.76 -3.48 2.98
C PHE A 57 13.97 -2.69 3.50
N LEU A 58 15.08 -3.38 3.73
CA LEU A 58 16.35 -2.80 4.18
C LEU A 58 17.45 -3.01 3.13
N PRO A 59 18.53 -2.20 3.17
CA PRO A 59 19.73 -2.46 2.38
C PRO A 59 20.30 -3.84 2.67
N ARG A 60 20.41 -4.73 1.66
CA ARG A 60 20.75 -6.15 1.89
C ARG A 60 22.20 -6.36 2.34
N ASN A 61 23.14 -5.61 1.78
CA ASN A 61 24.58 -5.85 1.93
C ASN A 61 25.28 -4.80 2.82
N ASP A 62 24.52 -3.90 3.43
CA ASP A 62 25.04 -2.83 4.31
C ASP A 62 24.45 -3.01 5.72
N TYR A 63 25.15 -3.78 6.55
CA TYR A 63 24.72 -4.05 7.92
C TYR A 63 24.65 -2.79 8.79
N ALA A 64 25.54 -1.82 8.59
CA ALA A 64 25.51 -0.57 9.34
C ALA A 64 24.25 0.24 8.97
N ALA A 65 23.91 0.31 7.68
CA ALA A 65 22.67 0.93 7.24
C ALA A 65 21.43 0.18 7.73
N GLN A 66 21.45 -1.16 7.79
CA GLN A 66 20.34 -1.94 8.37
C GLN A 66 20.12 -1.58 9.84
N GLU A 67 21.17 -1.53 10.65
CA GLU A 67 21.06 -1.19 12.08
C GLU A 67 20.61 0.27 12.28
N ASN A 68 21.08 1.20 11.44
CA ASN A 68 20.56 2.57 11.45
C ASN A 68 19.06 2.63 11.12
N CYS A 69 18.60 1.87 10.12
CA CYS A 69 17.18 1.79 9.79
C CYS A 69 16.36 1.25 10.96
N LYS A 70 16.79 0.14 11.57
CA LYS A 70 16.11 -0.44 12.74
C LYS A 70 16.07 0.54 13.91
N THR A 71 17.20 1.19 14.21
CA THR A 71 17.30 2.18 15.29
C THR A 71 16.30 3.32 15.10
N ILE A 72 16.13 3.83 13.86
CA ILE A 72 15.13 4.86 13.58
C ILE A 72 13.72 4.33 13.83
N VAL A 73 13.40 3.16 13.29
CA VAL A 73 12.07 2.54 13.47
C VAL A 73 11.78 2.34 14.96
N GLU A 74 12.69 1.75 15.72
CA GLU A 74 12.53 1.50 17.17
C GLU A 74 12.38 2.79 17.95
N SER A 75 13.26 3.76 17.69
CA SER A 75 13.23 5.06 18.36
C SER A 75 11.90 5.77 18.13
N GLU A 76 11.40 5.79 16.91
CA GLU A 76 10.17 6.52 16.61
C GLU A 76 8.92 5.78 17.05
N LEU A 77 8.90 4.45 16.98
CA LEU A 77 7.82 3.67 17.57
C LEU A 77 7.75 3.91 19.09
N THR A 78 8.87 3.83 19.78
CA THR A 78 8.93 4.05 21.25
C THR A 78 8.53 5.47 21.64
N LYS A 79 8.98 6.50 20.91
CA LYS A 79 8.60 7.90 21.16
C LYS A 79 7.13 8.19 20.94
N ASN A 80 6.49 7.42 20.05
CA ASN A 80 5.07 7.55 19.75
C ASN A 80 4.19 6.57 20.52
N ASP A 81 4.67 6.09 21.67
CA ASP A 81 3.94 5.27 22.63
C ASP A 81 3.57 3.87 22.12
N PHE A 82 4.51 3.26 21.37
CA PHE A 82 4.44 1.86 20.98
C PHE A 82 5.52 1.02 21.69
N SER A 83 5.20 -0.22 22.03
CA SER A 83 6.13 -1.23 22.50
C SER A 83 6.42 -2.26 21.41
N ILE A 84 7.68 -2.61 21.24
CA ILE A 84 8.13 -3.54 20.21
C ILE A 84 8.26 -4.92 20.83
N TYR A 85 7.58 -5.90 20.23
CA TYR A 85 7.76 -7.32 20.53
C TYR A 85 9.08 -7.85 19.94
N GLY A 86 9.48 -7.38 18.78
CA GLY A 86 10.73 -7.79 18.16
C GLY A 86 10.74 -7.68 16.63
N TRP A 87 11.87 -8.08 16.08
CA TRP A 87 12.09 -8.18 14.66
C TRP A 87 12.01 -9.63 14.21
N ARG A 88 11.45 -9.81 13.03
CA ARG A 88 11.34 -11.11 12.38
C ARG A 88 11.88 -11.02 10.97
N GLN A 89 12.81 -11.90 10.63
CA GLN A 89 13.17 -12.09 9.22
C GLN A 89 12.04 -12.82 8.50
N VAL A 90 11.58 -12.28 7.38
CA VAL A 90 10.55 -12.92 6.57
C VAL A 90 11.16 -14.13 5.87
N PRO A 91 10.62 -15.34 6.02
CA PRO A 91 11.15 -16.52 5.33
C PRO A 91 10.85 -16.42 3.84
N VAL A 92 11.92 -16.29 3.05
CA VAL A 92 11.84 -16.18 1.59
C VAL A 92 12.68 -17.27 0.92
N ASN A 93 12.32 -17.63 -0.32
CA ASN A 93 13.07 -18.52 -1.17
C ASN A 93 13.66 -17.76 -2.38
N PRO A 94 14.91 -17.25 -2.29
CA PRO A 94 15.50 -16.48 -3.37
C PRO A 94 15.77 -17.29 -4.67
N LYS A 95 15.73 -18.63 -4.62
CA LYS A 95 15.99 -19.49 -5.78
C LYS A 95 14.95 -19.35 -6.89
N VAL A 96 13.77 -18.82 -6.57
CA VAL A 96 12.70 -18.60 -7.56
C VAL A 96 12.85 -17.28 -8.32
N LEU A 97 13.77 -16.41 -7.87
CA LEU A 97 14.03 -15.13 -8.50
C LEU A 97 14.88 -15.28 -9.77
N GLY A 98 14.69 -14.37 -10.72
CA GLY A 98 15.64 -14.15 -11.79
C GLY A 98 16.87 -13.37 -11.29
N GLU A 99 17.92 -13.38 -12.08
CA GLU A 99 19.23 -12.82 -11.70
C GLU A 99 19.13 -11.34 -11.31
N LYS A 100 18.48 -10.52 -12.10
CA LYS A 100 18.32 -9.08 -11.88
C LYS A 100 17.52 -8.78 -10.61
N ALA A 101 16.43 -9.51 -10.40
CA ALA A 101 15.63 -9.39 -9.17
C ALA A 101 16.44 -9.79 -7.95
N PHE A 102 17.24 -10.86 -8.04
CA PHE A 102 18.10 -11.33 -6.96
C PHE A 102 19.21 -10.33 -6.62
N GLN A 103 19.86 -9.72 -7.62
CA GLN A 103 20.92 -8.72 -7.39
C GLN A 103 20.41 -7.47 -6.65
N THR A 104 19.15 -7.08 -6.89
CA THR A 104 18.54 -5.90 -6.28
C THR A 104 17.61 -6.23 -5.10
N MET A 105 17.54 -7.50 -4.70
CA MET A 105 16.67 -7.95 -3.60
C MET A 105 17.06 -7.25 -2.29
N PRO A 106 16.12 -6.60 -1.59
CA PRO A 106 16.36 -6.07 -0.26
C PRO A 106 16.42 -7.17 0.80
N GLU A 107 16.93 -6.85 1.96
CA GLU A 107 16.64 -7.60 3.16
C GLU A 107 15.19 -7.36 3.57
N ILE A 108 14.40 -8.42 3.76
CA ILE A 108 12.95 -8.32 4.02
C ILE A 108 12.68 -8.73 5.45
N ILE A 109 12.25 -7.78 6.26
CA ILE A 109 12.01 -7.98 7.68
C ILE A 109 10.64 -7.47 8.11
N GLN A 110 10.19 -7.95 9.24
CA GLN A 110 9.00 -7.46 9.93
C GLN A 110 9.34 -6.95 11.31
N VAL A 111 8.75 -5.82 11.71
CA VAL A 111 8.70 -5.37 13.08
C VAL A 111 7.31 -5.69 13.64
N LEU A 112 7.28 -6.37 14.79
CA LEU A 112 6.06 -6.70 15.53
C LEU A 112 5.97 -5.78 16.73
N PHE A 113 4.86 -5.08 16.89
CA PHE A 113 4.69 -4.08 17.92
C PHE A 113 3.23 -3.92 18.36
N LYS A 114 2.99 -3.16 19.42
CA LYS A 114 1.65 -2.82 19.93
C LYS A 114 1.61 -1.39 20.45
N SER A 115 0.41 -0.83 20.54
CA SER A 115 0.21 0.42 21.29
C SER A 115 0.32 0.17 22.79
N ASN A 116 0.93 1.12 23.52
CA ASN A 116 0.91 1.15 24.98
C ASN A 116 -0.40 1.73 25.54
N ASN A 117 -1.16 2.43 24.69
CA ASN A 117 -2.48 2.93 25.05
C ASN A 117 -3.58 1.94 24.60
N PRO A 118 -4.23 1.21 25.51
CA PRO A 118 -5.25 0.23 25.18
C PRO A 118 -6.55 0.86 24.67
N GLU A 119 -6.76 2.16 24.84
CA GLU A 119 -7.93 2.88 24.36
C GLU A 119 -7.75 3.33 22.90
N LEU A 120 -6.51 3.33 22.40
CA LEU A 120 -6.20 3.70 21.02
C LEU A 120 -6.49 2.53 20.09
N LEU A 121 -7.63 2.57 19.41
CA LEU A 121 -8.15 1.47 18.60
C LEU A 121 -8.56 1.94 17.20
N ASN A 122 -8.68 1.00 16.28
CA ASN A 122 -9.22 1.20 14.93
C ASN A 122 -8.58 2.38 14.18
N LYS A 123 -9.36 3.35 13.73
CA LYS A 123 -8.90 4.48 12.93
C LYS A 123 -7.91 5.38 13.66
N ASP A 124 -8.06 5.54 14.96
CA ASP A 124 -7.14 6.38 15.74
C ASP A 124 -5.79 5.70 15.90
N LEU A 125 -5.77 4.38 16.08
CA LEU A 125 -4.55 3.59 16.08
C LEU A 125 -3.86 3.64 14.71
N GLU A 126 -4.59 3.43 13.62
CA GLU A 126 -4.04 3.52 12.26
C GLU A 126 -3.49 4.93 11.95
N ARG A 127 -4.15 5.98 12.41
CA ARG A 127 -3.69 7.37 12.26
C ARG A 127 -2.37 7.59 12.99
N LYS A 128 -2.25 7.12 14.22
CA LYS A 128 -1.01 7.22 15.01
C LYS A 128 0.13 6.42 14.36
N ILE A 129 -0.17 5.22 13.84
CA ILE A 129 0.80 4.41 13.10
C ILE A 129 1.23 5.12 11.81
N TYR A 130 0.28 5.69 11.06
CA TYR A 130 0.56 6.46 9.84
C TYR A 130 1.50 7.64 10.13
N GLU A 131 1.19 8.47 11.13
CA GLU A 131 2.04 9.61 11.50
C GLU A 131 3.44 9.15 11.90
N THR A 132 3.54 8.10 12.72
CA THR A 132 4.83 7.51 13.13
C THR A 132 5.61 7.01 11.91
N ARG A 133 4.97 6.34 10.96
CA ARG A 133 5.61 5.91 9.71
C ARG A 133 6.14 7.10 8.92
N ARG A 134 5.37 8.18 8.79
CA ARG A 134 5.82 9.39 8.07
C ARG A 134 7.04 10.01 8.73
N ILE A 135 7.10 10.04 10.06
CA ILE A 135 8.28 10.50 10.81
C ILE A 135 9.49 9.61 10.49
N ILE A 136 9.32 8.29 10.53
CA ILE A 136 10.38 7.33 10.21
C ILE A 136 10.90 7.54 8.78
N GLU A 137 10.01 7.62 7.79
CA GLU A 137 10.36 7.82 6.39
C GLU A 137 11.10 9.14 6.15
N ASN A 138 10.65 10.23 6.78
CA ASN A 138 11.29 11.54 6.67
C ASN A 138 12.69 11.55 7.30
N LYS A 139 12.87 10.92 8.46
CA LYS A 139 14.19 10.80 9.10
C LYS A 139 15.16 9.96 8.28
N ALA A 140 14.71 8.82 7.78
CA ALA A 140 15.51 7.98 6.91
C ALA A 140 15.96 8.72 5.64
N PHE A 141 15.04 9.50 5.05
CA PHE A 141 15.35 10.33 3.89
C PHE A 141 16.39 11.42 4.21
N GLN A 142 16.26 12.13 5.35
CA GLN A 142 17.20 13.20 5.76
C GLN A 142 18.64 12.71 5.91
N ILE A 143 18.85 11.47 6.33
CA ILE A 143 20.20 10.88 6.44
C ILE A 143 20.57 10.00 5.24
N SER A 144 19.83 10.14 4.14
CA SER A 144 20.10 9.48 2.86
C SER A 144 20.19 7.94 2.93
N LEU A 145 19.35 7.31 3.75
CA LEU A 145 19.23 5.85 3.81
C LEU A 145 18.58 5.32 2.54
N ASN A 146 19.41 5.04 1.55
CA ASN A 146 18.98 4.44 0.29
C ASN A 146 18.51 2.99 0.51
N ASN A 147 17.54 2.55 -0.30
CA ASN A 147 16.98 1.20 -0.24
C ASN A 147 16.25 0.85 1.08
N PHE A 148 15.89 1.86 1.88
CA PHE A 148 14.95 1.72 2.97
C PHE A 148 13.53 1.99 2.47
N TYR A 149 12.60 1.08 2.70
CA TYR A 149 11.21 1.25 2.28
C TYR A 149 10.26 0.49 3.19
N ILE A 150 9.24 1.17 3.70
CA ILE A 150 8.17 0.56 4.48
C ILE A 150 7.03 0.18 3.52
N CYS A 151 6.87 -1.12 3.25
CA CYS A 151 5.79 -1.64 2.41
C CYS A 151 4.43 -1.43 3.04
N SER A 152 4.32 -1.77 4.32
CA SER A 152 3.16 -1.55 5.18
C SER A 152 3.60 -1.37 6.62
N LEU A 153 2.85 -0.59 7.39
CA LEU A 153 2.94 -0.46 8.84
C LEU A 153 1.51 -0.23 9.33
N SER A 154 0.89 -1.23 9.95
CA SER A 154 -0.56 -1.21 10.23
C SER A 154 -0.90 -2.22 11.32
N SER A 155 -2.04 -2.02 11.98
CA SER A 155 -2.70 -3.02 12.84
C SER A 155 -3.74 -3.86 12.09
N LYS A 156 -4.02 -3.52 10.82
CA LYS A 156 -5.13 -4.11 10.04
C LYS A 156 -4.66 -4.94 8.86
N SER A 157 -3.66 -4.48 8.14
CA SER A 157 -3.28 -5.10 6.87
C SER A 157 -1.77 -5.19 6.66
N ILE A 158 -1.37 -6.09 5.76
CA ILE A 158 0.02 -6.36 5.41
C ILE A 158 0.18 -6.56 3.91
N ILE A 159 1.34 -6.15 3.39
CA ILE A 159 1.64 -6.21 1.96
C ILE A 159 2.87 -7.06 1.70
N TYR A 160 2.70 -8.09 0.90
CA TYR A 160 3.77 -8.91 0.35
C TYR A 160 3.96 -8.57 -1.12
N LYS A 161 5.14 -8.10 -1.50
CA LYS A 161 5.43 -7.69 -2.87
C LYS A 161 6.90 -7.81 -3.23
N GLY A 162 7.22 -7.88 -4.52
CA GLY A 162 8.59 -7.96 -4.98
C GLY A 162 8.73 -8.02 -6.49
N MET A 163 9.97 -8.08 -6.99
CA MET A 163 10.30 -8.16 -8.40
C MET A 163 10.29 -9.61 -8.90
N PHE A 164 9.13 -10.20 -8.96
CA PHE A 164 8.92 -11.56 -9.47
C PHE A 164 7.60 -11.62 -10.25
N LEU A 165 7.38 -12.74 -10.93
CA LEU A 165 6.12 -13.03 -11.61
C LEU A 165 5.07 -13.47 -10.59
N ALA A 166 3.79 -13.22 -10.88
CA ALA A 166 2.67 -13.59 -10.03
C ALA A 166 2.71 -15.05 -9.54
N GLU A 167 3.16 -15.96 -10.40
CA GLU A 167 3.26 -17.40 -10.10
C GLU A 167 4.23 -17.69 -8.97
N ALA A 168 5.27 -16.86 -8.82
CA ALA A 168 6.32 -17.08 -7.84
C ALA A 168 5.98 -16.52 -6.43
N ILE A 169 4.90 -15.78 -6.25
CA ILE A 169 4.65 -15.07 -4.99
C ILE A 169 4.64 -15.98 -3.76
N SER A 170 3.90 -17.08 -3.81
CA SER A 170 3.82 -18.04 -2.70
C SER A 170 5.03 -18.99 -2.63
N GLU A 171 5.78 -19.12 -3.73
CA GLU A 171 7.05 -19.85 -3.72
C GLU A 171 8.19 -19.00 -3.14
N PHE A 172 8.11 -17.69 -3.29
CA PHE A 172 9.07 -16.73 -2.73
C PHE A 172 8.76 -16.45 -1.26
N PHE A 173 7.55 -16.02 -0.91
CA PHE A 173 7.12 -15.74 0.46
C PHE A 173 6.51 -16.99 1.09
N LEU A 174 7.28 -17.68 1.93
CA LEU A 174 6.85 -18.95 2.52
C LEU A 174 5.71 -18.77 3.54
N ASP A 175 5.56 -17.61 4.15
CA ASP A 175 4.44 -17.27 5.01
C ASP A 175 3.07 -17.49 4.33
N LEU A 176 2.98 -17.18 3.03
CA LEU A 176 1.74 -17.31 2.27
C LEU A 176 1.28 -18.75 2.03
N LYS A 177 2.09 -19.74 2.43
CA LYS A 177 1.74 -21.17 2.41
C LYS A 177 1.15 -21.68 3.72
N ASP A 178 1.22 -20.89 4.81
CA ASP A 178 0.65 -21.26 6.09
C ASP A 178 -0.89 -21.21 6.02
N GLU A 179 -1.56 -22.27 6.46
CA GLU A 179 -3.01 -22.39 6.41
C GLU A 179 -3.74 -21.33 7.25
N ARG A 180 -3.08 -20.76 8.26
CA ARG A 180 -3.59 -19.67 9.09
C ARG A 180 -3.50 -18.31 8.38
N PHE A 181 -2.82 -18.26 7.22
CA PHE A 181 -2.70 -17.02 6.45
C PHE A 181 -3.98 -16.77 5.65
N VAL A 182 -5.05 -16.42 6.39
CA VAL A 182 -6.40 -16.18 5.86
C VAL A 182 -6.75 -14.69 5.92
N SER A 183 -7.58 -14.23 4.98
CA SER A 183 -8.01 -12.84 4.90
C SER A 183 -9.40 -12.77 4.24
N ARG A 184 -10.23 -11.81 4.68
CA ARG A 184 -11.54 -11.54 4.08
C ARG A 184 -11.45 -10.93 2.69
N TYR A 185 -10.33 -10.27 2.38
CA TYR A 185 -10.07 -9.69 1.07
C TYR A 185 -8.62 -9.88 0.64
N ALA A 186 -8.39 -9.73 -0.65
CA ALA A 186 -7.06 -9.61 -1.22
C ALA A 186 -7.08 -8.59 -2.36
N ILE A 187 -6.25 -7.57 -2.26
CA ILE A 187 -5.93 -6.69 -3.38
C ILE A 187 -4.60 -7.17 -3.93
N PHE A 188 -4.52 -7.40 -5.24
CA PHE A 188 -3.33 -7.94 -5.86
C PHE A 188 -3.04 -7.24 -7.19
N HIS A 189 -1.79 -7.30 -7.60
CA HIS A 189 -1.35 -6.69 -8.85
C HIS A 189 -0.20 -7.49 -9.47
N GLN A 190 -0.27 -7.64 -10.79
CA GLN A 190 0.85 -8.06 -11.63
C GLN A 190 1.25 -6.85 -12.48
N ARG A 191 2.47 -6.35 -12.28
CA ARG A 191 2.94 -5.11 -12.90
C ARG A 191 3.50 -5.37 -14.30
N PHE A 192 3.18 -4.44 -15.21
CA PHE A 192 3.91 -4.20 -16.43
C PHE A 192 4.36 -2.73 -16.42
N SER A 193 5.67 -2.52 -16.41
CA SER A 193 6.24 -1.17 -16.31
C SER A 193 6.55 -0.64 -17.70
N THR A 194 5.97 0.51 -18.06
CA THR A 194 6.20 1.16 -19.35
C THR A 194 7.11 2.38 -19.22
N ASN A 195 6.96 3.17 -18.16
CA ASN A 195 7.57 4.49 -18.04
C ASN A 195 8.59 4.63 -16.90
N THR A 196 8.68 3.63 -16.01
CA THR A 196 9.61 3.63 -14.88
C THR A 196 10.35 2.32 -14.80
N ALA A 197 11.64 2.36 -14.48
CA ALA A 197 12.41 1.13 -14.26
C ALA A 197 11.77 0.29 -13.13
N PRO A 198 11.65 -1.02 -13.30
CA PRO A 198 11.16 -1.89 -12.24
C PRO A 198 12.08 -1.83 -11.02
N SER A 199 11.47 -1.82 -9.83
CA SER A 199 12.18 -1.88 -8.56
C SER A 199 11.29 -2.49 -7.48
N TRP A 200 11.90 -3.04 -6.43
CA TRP A 200 11.21 -3.73 -5.35
C TRP A 200 10.16 -2.86 -4.66
N ASN A 201 10.47 -1.60 -4.39
CA ASN A 201 9.57 -0.64 -3.74
C ASN A 201 8.42 -0.20 -4.65
N LEU A 202 8.61 -0.18 -5.98
CA LEU A 202 7.58 0.20 -6.94
C LEU A 202 6.69 -0.96 -7.40
N ALA A 203 6.96 -2.20 -6.97
CA ALA A 203 6.00 -3.27 -7.11
C ALA A 203 4.70 -2.91 -6.38
N GLN A 204 3.57 -3.35 -6.94
CA GLN A 204 2.24 -3.08 -6.37
C GLN A 204 1.66 -4.36 -5.75
N PRO A 205 0.69 -4.27 -4.82
CA PRO A 205 0.01 -3.06 -4.32
C PRO A 205 0.92 -2.10 -3.57
N PHE A 206 0.53 -0.82 -3.57
CA PHE A 206 1.02 0.16 -2.62
C PHE A 206 0.26 0.02 -1.28
N ARG A 207 0.29 1.06 -0.41
CA ARG A 207 -0.26 0.94 0.96
C ARG A 207 -1.76 0.89 1.01
N ALA A 208 -2.43 1.57 0.10
CA ALA A 208 -3.89 1.63 0.05
C ALA A 208 -4.48 1.20 -1.30
N ILE A 209 -3.73 1.31 -2.39
CA ILE A 209 -4.23 0.99 -3.74
C ILE A 209 -3.33 0.07 -4.55
N ALA A 210 -3.96 -0.59 -5.53
CA ALA A 210 -3.33 -1.14 -6.73
C ALA A 210 -3.92 -0.46 -7.96
N HIS A 211 -3.08 -0.04 -8.90
CA HIS A 211 -3.46 0.75 -10.05
C HIS A 211 -2.93 0.15 -11.34
N ASN A 212 -3.83 -0.17 -12.27
CA ASN A 212 -3.50 -0.56 -13.64
C ASN A 212 -3.81 0.59 -14.59
N GLY A 213 -2.78 1.30 -15.04
CA GLY A 213 -2.91 2.42 -15.95
C GLY A 213 -1.82 3.48 -15.77
N GLU A 214 -2.15 4.70 -16.19
CA GLU A 214 -1.25 5.87 -16.12
C GLU A 214 -2.05 7.11 -15.73
N ILE A 215 -1.52 7.91 -14.81
CA ILE A 215 -2.08 9.21 -14.46
C ILE A 215 -1.41 10.28 -15.31
N ASN A 216 -2.07 10.70 -16.37
CA ASN A 216 -1.54 11.67 -17.35
C ASN A 216 -1.37 13.07 -16.74
N THR A 217 -2.17 13.43 -15.75
CA THR A 217 -2.14 14.73 -15.06
C THR A 217 -1.14 14.76 -13.90
N TYR A 218 -0.36 13.71 -13.67
CA TYR A 218 0.53 13.53 -12.51
C TYR A 218 1.36 14.75 -12.16
N ARG A 219 2.00 15.39 -13.16
CA ARG A 219 2.85 16.57 -12.92
C ARG A 219 2.07 17.74 -12.35
N GLY A 220 0.86 17.97 -12.85
CA GLY A 220 -0.06 18.99 -12.34
C GLY A 220 -0.53 18.66 -10.93
N ASN A 221 -1.00 17.43 -10.71
CA ASN A 221 -1.47 16.98 -9.40
C ASN A 221 -0.38 17.08 -8.32
N LYS A 222 0.86 16.70 -8.65
CA LYS A 222 2.00 16.84 -7.73
C LYS A 222 2.28 18.30 -7.37
N ASN A 223 2.17 19.23 -8.31
CA ASN A 223 2.38 20.65 -8.05
C ASN A 223 1.25 21.23 -7.20
N TRP A 224 0.01 20.88 -7.49
CA TRP A 224 -1.15 21.30 -6.68
C TRP A 224 -1.08 20.72 -5.27
N MET A 225 -0.66 19.45 -5.10
CA MET A 225 -0.50 18.87 -3.77
C MET A 225 0.49 19.66 -2.91
N LYS A 226 1.58 20.19 -3.49
CA LYS A 226 2.51 21.08 -2.78
C LYS A 226 1.86 22.39 -2.32
N VAL A 227 0.86 22.89 -3.06
CA VAL A 227 0.09 24.07 -2.65
C VAL A 227 -0.85 23.70 -1.51
N HIS A 228 -1.57 22.58 -1.63
CA HIS A 228 -2.43 22.09 -0.55
C HIS A 228 -1.66 21.84 0.75
N GLU A 229 -0.42 21.33 0.66
CA GLU A 229 0.45 21.13 1.83
C GLU A 229 0.71 22.43 2.62
N GLN A 230 0.70 23.59 1.99
CA GLN A 230 0.93 24.88 2.68
C GLN A 230 -0.26 25.27 3.56
N GLU A 231 -1.47 24.93 3.13
CA GLU A 231 -2.72 25.23 3.83
C GLU A 231 -3.22 24.07 4.70
N MET A 232 -2.49 22.92 4.68
CA MET A 232 -2.89 21.72 5.41
C MET A 232 -2.94 21.99 6.91
N ASN A 233 -4.10 21.77 7.50
CA ASN A 233 -4.33 21.85 8.94
C ASN A 233 -5.39 20.83 9.35
N SER A 234 -5.17 20.13 10.46
CA SER A 234 -6.14 19.16 10.98
C SER A 234 -5.90 18.89 12.46
N PRO A 235 -6.93 18.88 13.29
CA PRO A 235 -6.81 18.50 14.70
C PRO A 235 -6.63 16.98 14.92
N LEU A 236 -6.66 16.19 13.85
CA LEU A 236 -6.55 14.73 13.92
C LEU A 236 -5.11 14.24 14.08
N PHE A 237 -4.12 15.10 13.84
CA PHE A 237 -2.69 14.76 13.89
C PHE A 237 -1.98 15.61 14.93
N ASP A 238 -1.03 15.00 15.62
CA ASP A 238 -0.23 15.71 16.64
C ASP A 238 0.60 16.83 16.01
N ASN A 239 1.18 16.57 14.84
CA ASN A 239 1.92 17.56 14.08
C ASN A 239 1.80 17.31 12.58
N ILE A 240 1.06 18.18 11.90
CA ILE A 240 0.81 18.08 10.45
C ILE A 240 2.11 18.15 9.61
N GLU A 241 3.16 18.78 10.11
CA GLU A 241 4.46 18.87 9.42
C GLU A 241 5.12 17.49 9.28
N ASN A 242 4.83 16.56 10.17
CA ASN A 242 5.33 15.19 10.09
C ASN A 242 4.86 14.47 8.82
N LEU A 243 3.73 14.89 8.26
CA LEU A 243 3.12 14.26 7.09
C LEU A 243 3.70 14.76 5.77
N LYS A 244 4.43 15.89 5.78
CA LYS A 244 4.98 16.53 4.59
C LYS A 244 6.38 15.99 4.23
N PRO A 245 6.70 15.88 2.94
CA PRO A 245 5.80 16.04 1.80
C PRO A 245 4.82 14.86 1.72
N VAL A 246 3.58 15.10 1.35
CA VAL A 246 2.55 14.04 1.21
C VAL A 246 2.99 13.06 0.12
N ILE A 247 3.31 13.57 -1.06
CA ILE A 247 3.86 12.77 -2.16
C ILE A 247 5.36 12.57 -1.92
N GLN A 248 5.73 11.33 -1.64
CA GLN A 248 7.12 10.96 -1.39
C GLN A 248 8.01 11.25 -2.60
N GLN A 249 9.26 11.62 -2.33
CA GLN A 249 10.23 11.89 -3.38
C GLN A 249 10.56 10.59 -4.15
N GLY A 250 10.62 10.67 -5.48
CA GLY A 250 10.85 9.50 -6.32
C GLY A 250 9.61 8.62 -6.56
N ALA A 251 8.43 9.03 -6.05
CA ALA A 251 7.19 8.31 -6.30
C ALA A 251 6.85 8.26 -7.79
N SER A 252 6.39 7.09 -8.28
CA SER A 252 5.72 6.98 -9.57
C SER A 252 4.35 7.70 -9.51
N ASP A 253 3.67 7.83 -10.63
CA ASP A 253 2.30 8.35 -10.69
C ASP A 253 1.35 7.57 -9.77
N SER A 254 1.40 6.24 -9.84
CA SER A 254 0.60 5.35 -9.02
C SER A 254 0.94 5.44 -7.54
N ALA A 255 2.24 5.53 -7.19
CA ALA A 255 2.67 5.69 -5.81
C ALA A 255 2.27 7.06 -5.25
N ALA A 256 2.29 8.11 -6.08
CA ALA A 256 1.83 9.43 -5.68
C ALA A 256 0.32 9.47 -5.44
N LEU A 257 -0.46 8.82 -6.31
CA LEU A 257 -1.90 8.65 -6.11
C LEU A 257 -2.19 7.90 -4.81
N ASP A 258 -1.46 6.82 -4.53
CA ASP A 258 -1.55 6.05 -3.29
C ASP A 258 -1.29 6.93 -2.05
N ASN A 259 -0.25 7.75 -2.07
CA ASN A 259 0.08 8.61 -0.95
C ASN A 259 -1.05 9.61 -0.62
N VAL A 260 -1.67 10.20 -1.63
CA VAL A 260 -2.77 11.14 -1.42
C VAL A 260 -4.05 10.41 -1.02
N PHE A 261 -4.32 9.25 -1.62
CA PHE A 261 -5.47 8.42 -1.26
C PHE A 261 -5.37 7.94 0.20
N GLU A 262 -4.19 7.47 0.62
CA GLU A 262 -3.93 7.06 2.00
C GLU A 262 -4.14 8.22 2.98
N LEU A 263 -3.61 9.42 2.68
CA LEU A 263 -3.81 10.61 3.51
C LEU A 263 -5.30 10.93 3.69
N LEU A 264 -6.09 10.91 2.62
CA LEU A 264 -7.53 11.16 2.70
C LEU A 264 -8.24 10.13 3.58
N ASN A 265 -7.90 8.85 3.44
CA ASN A 265 -8.49 7.77 4.26
C ASN A 265 -8.17 7.97 5.74
N ILE A 266 -6.91 8.21 6.07
CA ILE A 266 -6.45 8.43 7.45
C ILE A 266 -7.04 9.71 8.05
N SER A 267 -7.32 10.71 7.21
CA SER A 267 -8.02 11.95 7.59
C SER A 267 -9.54 11.78 7.75
N GLY A 268 -10.05 10.55 7.60
CA GLY A 268 -11.44 10.20 7.87
C GLY A 268 -12.34 10.11 6.65
N GLN A 269 -11.82 10.30 5.43
CA GLN A 269 -12.60 10.07 4.21
C GLN A 269 -12.66 8.57 3.90
N PRO A 270 -13.84 7.94 3.84
CA PRO A 270 -13.91 6.51 3.48
C PRO A 270 -13.41 6.29 2.04
N ALA A 271 -12.83 5.13 1.78
CA ALA A 271 -12.20 4.80 0.50
C ALA A 271 -13.06 5.12 -0.74
N PRO A 272 -14.38 4.86 -0.77
CA PRO A 272 -15.22 5.28 -1.90
C PRO A 272 -15.23 6.79 -2.12
N LEU A 273 -15.27 7.58 -1.05
CA LEU A 273 -15.29 9.04 -1.14
C LEU A 273 -13.91 9.60 -1.52
N ALA A 274 -12.85 9.08 -0.92
CA ALA A 274 -11.46 9.43 -1.28
C ALA A 274 -11.21 9.20 -2.78
N LYS A 275 -11.69 8.06 -3.33
CA LYS A 275 -11.64 7.81 -4.78
C LYS A 275 -12.39 8.87 -5.58
N LEU A 276 -13.60 9.23 -5.18
CA LEU A 276 -14.40 10.22 -5.89
C LEU A 276 -13.81 11.64 -5.79
N MET A 277 -13.12 11.96 -4.70
CA MET A 277 -12.39 13.24 -4.57
C MET A 277 -11.22 13.32 -5.55
N LEU A 278 -10.45 12.24 -5.66
CA LEU A 278 -9.26 12.18 -6.53
C LEU A 278 -9.62 11.94 -8.00
N ILE A 279 -10.57 11.04 -8.24
CA ILE A 279 -10.94 10.59 -9.58
C ILE A 279 -12.48 10.64 -9.70
N PRO A 280 -13.06 11.85 -9.75
CA PRO A 280 -14.50 12.02 -9.98
C PRO A 280 -14.87 11.63 -11.41
N ASP A 281 -16.10 11.14 -11.60
CA ASP A 281 -16.61 10.85 -12.94
C ASP A 281 -16.59 12.10 -13.82
N ALA A 282 -16.23 11.92 -15.08
CA ALA A 282 -16.35 12.96 -16.09
C ALA A 282 -17.82 13.10 -16.50
N TRP A 283 -18.52 14.07 -15.92
CA TRP A 283 -19.91 14.32 -16.22
C TRP A 283 -20.15 15.73 -16.78
N SER A 284 -21.23 15.89 -17.49
CA SER A 284 -21.68 17.20 -17.96
C SER A 284 -23.14 17.43 -17.57
N LYS A 285 -23.56 18.71 -17.53
CA LYS A 285 -24.96 19.07 -17.29
C LYS A 285 -25.95 18.47 -18.31
N LYS A 286 -25.44 17.98 -19.44
CA LYS A 286 -26.22 17.28 -20.45
C LYS A 286 -26.48 15.80 -20.10
N ASN A 287 -25.76 15.24 -19.15
CA ASN A 287 -25.96 13.87 -18.71
C ASN A 287 -27.22 13.77 -17.85
N LYS A 288 -28.32 13.29 -18.48
CA LYS A 288 -29.64 13.17 -17.82
C LYS A 288 -29.76 11.95 -16.89
N THR A 289 -28.77 11.10 -16.85
CA THR A 289 -28.80 9.85 -16.06
C THR A 289 -28.36 10.06 -14.60
N LEU A 290 -27.63 11.15 -14.31
CA LEU A 290 -27.22 11.48 -12.96
C LEU A 290 -28.31 12.23 -12.20
N SER A 291 -28.58 11.79 -10.98
CA SER A 291 -29.47 12.51 -10.06
C SER A 291 -28.89 13.91 -9.71
N LYS A 292 -29.75 14.81 -9.27
CA LYS A 292 -29.30 16.15 -8.82
C LYS A 292 -28.32 16.06 -7.65
N ASP A 293 -28.52 15.11 -6.75
CA ASP A 293 -27.66 14.92 -5.57
C ASP A 293 -26.26 14.46 -5.99
N HIS A 294 -26.16 13.52 -6.93
CA HIS A 294 -24.85 13.13 -7.49
C HIS A 294 -24.15 14.29 -8.20
N GLN A 295 -24.90 15.12 -8.96
CA GLN A 295 -24.34 16.30 -9.62
C GLN A 295 -23.80 17.30 -8.61
N GLN A 296 -24.52 17.54 -7.51
CA GLN A 296 -24.07 18.43 -6.43
C GLN A 296 -22.85 17.87 -5.72
N LEU A 297 -22.83 16.56 -5.41
CA LEU A 297 -21.67 15.89 -4.84
C LEU A 297 -20.43 16.05 -5.73
N PHE A 298 -20.53 15.75 -7.02
CA PHE A 298 -19.38 15.89 -7.93
C PHE A 298 -18.91 17.33 -8.09
N ASN A 299 -19.83 18.32 -8.10
CA ASN A 299 -19.46 19.73 -8.10
C ASN A 299 -18.66 20.09 -6.84
N PHE A 300 -19.13 19.66 -5.68
CA PHE A 300 -18.44 19.88 -4.41
C PHE A 300 -17.04 19.24 -4.43
N LEU A 301 -16.94 17.96 -4.79
CA LEU A 301 -15.65 17.23 -4.83
C LEU A 301 -14.66 17.88 -5.79
N ASN A 302 -15.10 18.30 -6.98
CA ASN A 302 -14.26 19.01 -7.95
C ASN A 302 -13.80 20.41 -7.48
N SER A 303 -14.45 20.96 -6.47
CA SER A 303 -14.02 22.24 -5.86
C SER A 303 -13.06 22.06 -4.68
N THR A 304 -12.91 20.85 -4.19
CA THR A 304 -12.04 20.53 -3.04
C THR A 304 -10.68 19.99 -3.43
N MET A 305 -10.57 19.35 -4.58
CA MET A 305 -9.32 18.75 -5.04
C MET A 305 -9.28 18.68 -6.58
N GLU A 306 -8.10 18.85 -7.15
CA GLU A 306 -7.85 18.71 -8.58
C GLU A 306 -7.94 17.25 -9.01
N PRO A 307 -8.73 16.96 -10.07
CA PRO A 307 -8.89 15.59 -10.53
C PRO A 307 -7.58 14.97 -11.02
N TRP A 308 -7.35 13.74 -10.62
CA TRP A 308 -6.32 12.87 -11.18
C TRP A 308 -6.90 12.16 -12.40
N ASP A 309 -6.29 12.31 -13.56
CA ASP A 309 -6.85 11.86 -14.84
C ASP A 309 -5.85 11.05 -15.65
N GLY A 310 -6.36 10.04 -16.32
CA GLY A 310 -5.67 9.09 -17.14
C GLY A 310 -6.40 7.74 -17.15
N PRO A 311 -6.07 6.84 -18.10
CA PRO A 311 -6.70 5.52 -18.15
C PRO A 311 -6.30 4.71 -16.92
N ALA A 312 -7.28 4.33 -16.08
CA ALA A 312 -7.02 3.66 -14.82
C ALA A 312 -8.12 2.66 -14.43
N ALA A 313 -7.69 1.50 -13.95
CA ALA A 313 -8.51 0.63 -13.13
C ALA A 313 -7.83 0.53 -11.76
N ILE A 314 -8.58 0.79 -10.70
CA ILE A 314 -8.05 0.92 -9.34
C ILE A 314 -8.77 -0.08 -8.45
N ALA A 315 -7.99 -0.81 -7.65
CA ALA A 315 -8.48 -1.53 -6.48
C ALA A 315 -7.87 -0.87 -5.24
N GLY A 316 -8.64 -0.67 -4.18
CA GLY A 316 -8.13 0.02 -2.99
C GLY A 316 -8.89 -0.36 -1.72
N THR A 317 -8.32 0.01 -0.59
CA THR A 317 -8.93 -0.21 0.73
C THR A 317 -8.49 0.84 1.75
N ASP A 318 -9.39 1.12 2.70
CA ASP A 318 -9.11 1.80 3.96
C ASP A 318 -9.23 0.84 5.14
N ASN A 319 -9.18 -0.48 4.88
CA ASN A 319 -9.42 -1.59 5.81
C ASN A 319 -10.87 -1.76 6.31
N GLU A 320 -11.77 -0.82 6.00
CA GLU A 320 -13.22 -0.96 6.22
C GLU A 320 -13.95 -1.23 4.91
N TRP A 321 -13.53 -0.57 3.85
CA TRP A 321 -14.03 -0.73 2.49
C TRP A 321 -12.98 -1.35 1.59
N VAL A 322 -13.42 -2.23 0.71
CA VAL A 322 -12.65 -2.65 -0.45
C VAL A 322 -13.36 -2.12 -1.68
N ILE A 323 -12.65 -1.37 -2.50
CA ILE A 323 -13.20 -0.74 -3.70
C ILE A 323 -12.54 -1.28 -4.96
N ALA A 324 -13.32 -1.31 -6.04
CA ALA A 324 -12.82 -1.43 -7.40
C ALA A 324 -13.49 -0.35 -8.25
N ALA A 325 -12.70 0.43 -8.96
CA ALA A 325 -13.17 1.63 -9.63
C ALA A 325 -12.45 1.91 -10.95
N ASN A 326 -13.19 2.51 -11.89
CA ASN A 326 -12.64 3.03 -13.14
C ASN A 326 -12.05 4.44 -12.96
N ASP A 327 -11.31 4.87 -13.99
CA ASP A 327 -10.95 6.26 -14.23
C ASP A 327 -12.19 7.14 -14.52
N ARG A 328 -11.95 8.46 -14.69
CA ARG A 328 -12.99 9.46 -14.88
C ARG A 328 -13.89 9.19 -16.09
N ASN A 329 -13.36 8.60 -17.15
CA ASN A 329 -14.03 8.38 -18.42
C ASN A 329 -14.32 6.90 -18.70
N GLY A 330 -13.94 5.99 -17.78
CA GLY A 330 -14.08 4.55 -17.99
C GLY A 330 -13.23 4.02 -19.14
N LEU A 331 -12.03 4.56 -19.34
CA LEU A 331 -11.14 4.19 -20.44
C LEU A 331 -10.56 2.79 -20.25
N ARG A 332 -10.19 2.44 -19.01
CA ARG A 332 -9.80 1.07 -18.68
C ARG A 332 -11.04 0.25 -18.36
N PRO A 333 -11.14 -0.99 -18.86
CA PRO A 333 -12.22 -1.87 -18.47
C PRO A 333 -12.09 -2.26 -16.99
N LEU A 334 -13.22 -2.39 -16.33
CA LEU A 334 -13.34 -2.99 -15.01
C LEU A 334 -14.51 -3.98 -15.06
N ARG A 335 -14.26 -5.20 -14.62
CA ARG A 335 -15.25 -6.27 -14.59
C ARG A 335 -15.38 -6.81 -13.19
N TYR A 336 -16.54 -7.33 -12.86
CA TYR A 336 -16.76 -8.05 -11.61
C TYR A 336 -17.59 -9.29 -11.83
N ALA A 337 -17.44 -10.24 -10.93
CA ALA A 337 -18.27 -11.43 -10.82
C ALA A 337 -18.52 -11.75 -9.35
N ILE A 338 -19.73 -12.22 -9.06
CA ILE A 338 -20.10 -12.71 -7.74
C ILE A 338 -20.38 -14.20 -7.87
N THR A 339 -19.70 -15.01 -7.08
CA THR A 339 -19.88 -16.46 -7.08
C THR A 339 -21.11 -16.85 -6.26
N LYS A 340 -21.53 -18.11 -6.37
CA LYS A 340 -22.69 -18.64 -5.64
C LYS A 340 -22.50 -18.66 -4.12
N ASP A 341 -21.25 -18.70 -3.66
CA ASP A 341 -20.81 -18.62 -2.27
C ASP A 341 -20.46 -17.20 -1.82
N ASN A 342 -20.93 -16.18 -2.56
CA ASN A 342 -20.78 -14.75 -2.27
C ASN A 342 -19.35 -14.22 -2.25
N LEU A 343 -18.44 -14.82 -3.01
CA LEU A 343 -17.14 -14.21 -3.28
C LEU A 343 -17.27 -13.19 -4.41
N LEU A 344 -16.78 -11.98 -4.18
CA LEU A 344 -16.69 -10.92 -5.19
C LEU A 344 -15.29 -10.91 -5.79
N PHE A 345 -15.19 -11.05 -7.11
CA PHE A 345 -13.99 -10.79 -7.88
C PHE A 345 -14.19 -9.54 -8.71
N ALA A 346 -13.24 -8.62 -8.66
CA ALA A 346 -13.24 -7.41 -9.50
C ALA A 346 -11.83 -7.15 -10.03
N GLY A 347 -11.73 -6.74 -11.29
CA GLY A 347 -10.44 -6.48 -11.91
C GLY A 347 -10.55 -5.94 -13.34
N SER A 348 -9.45 -5.40 -13.84
CA SER A 348 -9.34 -4.93 -15.22
C SER A 348 -9.25 -6.08 -16.23
N GLU A 349 -8.97 -7.29 -15.76
CA GLU A 349 -8.78 -8.50 -16.57
C GLU A 349 -9.64 -9.65 -16.03
N THR A 350 -9.95 -10.60 -16.90
CA THR A 350 -10.76 -11.77 -16.54
C THR A 350 -9.93 -13.01 -16.17
N GLY A 351 -8.63 -12.94 -16.34
CA GLY A 351 -7.76 -14.11 -16.12
C GLY A 351 -7.84 -15.14 -17.22
#